data_31c3bd7f413f139ac198aa2308bbe241
#
_entry.id   31c3bd7f413f139ac198aa2308bbe241
#
_cell.length_a   1.000
_cell.length_b   1.000
_cell.length_c   1.000
_cell.angle_alpha   90.00
_cell.angle_beta   90.00
_cell.angle_gamma   90.00
#
_symmetry.space_group_name_H-M   'P 1'
#
loop_
_entity.id
_entity.type
_entity.pdbx_description
1 polymer ?
#
loop_
_entity_poly.entity_id
_entity_poly.type
_entity_poly.pdbx_seq_one_letter_code
_entity_poly.pdbx_strand_id
1 'polypeptide(L)'
;MNDLNIYSITSAIADPVRLSVMIYLIRGQATYAELQQHLDISQSNLSNHLAVLCKANLIRKISKGRRNSYEIASPDAAQLIELLQNLQKPAPNPKSPVKKIALARTCYDHLAGKLGVSIFNSLVNQEAIIYNQPIIDPAYFSKEISLGINAEKTFKAFGVDLSSIDAGHRKYAYACLDWTEKKPHLGGALGAAVYHAMTEQKWITRHEEKRVISITDSGKRALKEIINLDFIVNQ
;
A
#
# COMPACT_ATOMS: atom_id res chain seq x y z
N MET A 1 9.04 -17.00 -21.16
CA MET A 1 8.17 -16.61 -20.02
C MET A 1 7.65 -17.88 -19.38
N ASN A 2 7.79 -18.04 -18.07
CA ASN A 2 7.40 -19.30 -17.42
C ASN A 2 5.88 -19.30 -17.17
N ASP A 3 5.10 -19.78 -18.12
CA ASP A 3 3.62 -19.91 -18.03
C ASP A 3 3.19 -20.71 -16.78
N LEU A 4 4.02 -21.66 -16.34
CA LEU A 4 3.82 -22.42 -15.10
C LEU A 4 3.71 -21.55 -13.84
N ASN A 5 4.34 -20.39 -13.83
CA ASN A 5 4.29 -19.49 -12.66
C ASN A 5 2.94 -18.75 -12.56
N ILE A 6 2.34 -18.37 -13.68
CA ILE A 6 1.02 -17.71 -13.71
C ILE A 6 -0.07 -18.70 -13.26
N TYR A 7 -0.02 -19.95 -13.74
CA TYR A 7 -0.97 -20.99 -13.31
C TYR A 7 -0.86 -21.31 -11.81
N SER A 8 0.35 -21.33 -11.26
CA SER A 8 0.52 -21.55 -9.81
C SER A 8 -0.06 -20.41 -8.97
N ILE A 9 0.12 -19.16 -9.39
CA ILE A 9 -0.46 -17.99 -8.74
C ILE A 9 -1.98 -18.01 -8.83
N THR A 10 -2.55 -18.19 -10.03
CA THR A 10 -4.00 -18.21 -10.21
C THR A 10 -4.67 -19.35 -9.47
N SER A 11 -4.08 -20.54 -9.50
CA SER A 11 -4.55 -21.69 -8.73
C SER A 11 -4.47 -21.43 -7.22
N ALA A 12 -3.41 -20.77 -6.74
CA ALA A 12 -3.27 -20.46 -5.33
C ALA A 12 -4.35 -19.50 -4.83
N ILE A 13 -4.76 -18.50 -5.61
CA ILE A 13 -5.78 -17.52 -5.23
C ILE A 13 -7.22 -17.98 -5.50
N ALA A 14 -7.44 -19.02 -6.28
CA ALA A 14 -8.77 -19.52 -6.62
C ALA A 14 -9.53 -20.20 -5.45
N ASP A 15 -8.89 -20.39 -4.32
CA ASP A 15 -9.48 -20.98 -3.12
C ASP A 15 -9.97 -19.87 -2.16
N PRO A 16 -11.19 -19.93 -1.63
CA PRO A 16 -11.76 -18.88 -0.79
C PRO A 16 -11.01 -18.70 0.53
N VAL A 17 -10.48 -19.77 1.14
CA VAL A 17 -9.71 -19.68 2.39
C VAL A 17 -8.39 -18.97 2.15
N ARG A 18 -7.68 -19.35 1.08
CA ARG A 18 -6.41 -18.70 0.72
C ARG A 18 -6.59 -17.23 0.37
N LEU A 19 -7.66 -16.91 -0.36
CA LEU A 19 -8.00 -15.52 -0.64
C LEU A 19 -8.30 -14.74 0.65
N SER A 20 -9.02 -15.34 1.60
CA SER A 20 -9.30 -14.72 2.91
C SER A 20 -8.05 -14.50 3.74
N VAL A 21 -7.09 -15.45 3.72
CA VAL A 21 -5.76 -15.26 4.33
C VAL A 21 -5.07 -14.02 3.75
N MET A 22 -5.02 -13.90 2.43
CA MET A 22 -4.37 -12.77 1.79
C MET A 22 -5.08 -11.43 2.08
N ILE A 23 -6.41 -11.41 2.09
CA ILE A 23 -7.21 -10.24 2.45
C ILE A 23 -6.95 -9.82 3.90
N TYR A 24 -6.72 -10.76 4.80
CA TYR A 24 -6.35 -10.46 6.18
C TYR A 24 -4.94 -9.87 6.25
N LEU A 25 -3.97 -10.52 5.62
CA LEU A 25 -2.55 -10.14 5.64
C LEU A 25 -2.26 -8.81 4.92
N ILE A 26 -3.13 -8.34 4.04
CA ILE A 26 -2.96 -7.01 3.42
C ILE A 26 -3.04 -5.87 4.44
N ARG A 27 -3.59 -6.14 5.63
CA ARG A 27 -3.66 -5.19 6.75
C ARG A 27 -2.38 -5.13 7.56
N GLY A 28 -1.48 -6.10 7.38
CA GLY A 28 -0.22 -6.24 8.09
C GLY A 28 0.12 -7.68 8.40
N GLN A 29 1.26 -7.87 9.05
CA GLN A 29 1.74 -9.16 9.52
C GLN A 29 0.77 -9.78 10.53
N ALA A 30 0.55 -11.10 10.45
CA ALA A 30 -0.26 -11.83 11.40
C ALA A 30 0.42 -13.12 11.84
N THR A 31 0.20 -13.51 13.08
CA THR A 31 0.63 -14.80 13.64
C THR A 31 -0.25 -15.93 13.13
N TYR A 32 0.25 -17.16 13.25
CA TYR A 32 -0.53 -18.36 12.94
C TYR A 32 -1.85 -18.41 13.73
N ALA A 33 -1.81 -18.07 15.03
CA ALA A 33 -2.97 -18.09 15.90
C ALA A 33 -4.05 -17.07 15.50
N GLU A 34 -3.64 -15.85 15.13
CA GLU A 34 -4.55 -14.81 14.64
C GLU A 34 -5.25 -15.22 13.34
N LEU A 35 -4.51 -15.81 12.40
CA LEU A 35 -5.09 -16.34 11.16
C LEU A 35 -6.07 -17.47 11.43
N GLN A 36 -5.74 -18.41 12.32
CA GLN A 36 -6.59 -19.52 12.68
C GLN A 36 -7.89 -19.04 13.32
N GLN A 37 -7.81 -18.12 14.26
CA GLN A 37 -8.97 -17.53 14.93
C GLN A 37 -9.87 -16.77 13.95
N HIS A 38 -9.27 -16.00 13.03
CA HIS A 38 -10.02 -15.21 12.05
C HIS A 38 -10.79 -16.08 11.05
N LEU A 39 -10.21 -17.20 10.64
CA LEU A 39 -10.76 -18.06 9.58
C LEU A 39 -11.65 -19.19 10.11
N ASP A 40 -11.64 -19.45 11.40
CA ASP A 40 -12.37 -20.52 12.07
C ASP A 40 -12.17 -21.90 11.40
N ILE A 41 -10.92 -22.26 11.14
CA ILE A 41 -10.53 -23.52 10.48
C ILE A 41 -9.56 -24.34 11.32
N SER A 42 -9.49 -25.65 11.05
CA SER A 42 -8.57 -26.54 11.74
C SER A 42 -7.11 -26.19 11.47
N GLN A 43 -6.24 -26.53 12.44
CA GLN A 43 -4.81 -26.26 12.37
C GLN A 43 -4.15 -26.91 11.15
N SER A 44 -4.48 -28.15 10.84
CA SER A 44 -3.94 -28.86 9.67
C SER A 44 -4.36 -28.22 8.37
N ASN A 45 -5.60 -27.74 8.28
CA ASN A 45 -6.13 -27.11 7.09
C ASN A 45 -5.44 -25.76 6.84
N LEU A 46 -5.31 -24.91 7.87
CA LEU A 46 -4.59 -23.64 7.75
C LEU A 46 -3.15 -23.83 7.28
N SER A 47 -2.44 -24.83 7.86
CA SER A 47 -1.05 -25.12 7.48
C SER A 47 -0.90 -25.45 5.99
N ASN A 48 -1.84 -26.20 5.42
CA ASN A 48 -1.86 -26.55 4.01
C ASN A 48 -2.08 -25.31 3.13
N HIS A 49 -3.05 -24.45 3.48
CA HIS A 49 -3.32 -23.21 2.74
C HIS A 49 -2.13 -22.25 2.78
N LEU A 50 -1.49 -22.08 3.94
CA LEU A 50 -0.29 -21.25 4.08
C LEU A 50 0.89 -21.79 3.27
N ALA A 51 1.10 -23.11 3.25
CA ALA A 51 2.14 -23.74 2.45
C ALA A 51 1.96 -23.49 0.94
N VAL A 52 0.72 -23.60 0.44
CA VAL A 52 0.39 -23.30 -0.98
C VAL A 52 0.68 -21.84 -1.31
N LEU A 53 0.25 -20.91 -0.47
CA LEU A 53 0.50 -19.48 -0.66
C LEU A 53 1.99 -19.12 -0.62
N CYS A 54 2.75 -19.71 0.32
CA CYS A 54 4.20 -19.54 0.39
C CYS A 54 4.89 -20.09 -0.87
N LYS A 55 4.50 -21.29 -1.35
CA LYS A 55 5.04 -21.89 -2.57
C LYS A 55 4.78 -21.05 -3.81
N ALA A 56 3.62 -20.39 -3.86
CA ALA A 56 3.26 -19.45 -4.93
C ALA A 56 3.91 -18.07 -4.78
N ASN A 57 4.73 -17.85 -3.75
CA ASN A 57 5.38 -16.58 -3.42
C ASN A 57 4.38 -15.40 -3.25
N LEU A 58 3.18 -15.71 -2.76
CA LEU A 58 2.14 -14.71 -2.47
C LEU A 58 2.21 -14.20 -1.03
N ILE A 59 2.66 -15.06 -0.11
CA ILE A 59 2.95 -14.72 1.28
C ILE A 59 4.34 -15.25 1.66
N ARG A 60 4.92 -14.69 2.70
CA ARG A 60 6.15 -15.20 3.29
C ARG A 60 6.00 -15.45 4.79
N LYS A 61 6.71 -16.48 5.28
CA LYS A 61 6.79 -16.80 6.70
C LYS A 61 7.94 -16.05 7.32
N ILE A 62 7.69 -15.44 8.48
CA ILE A 62 8.70 -14.77 9.30
C ILE A 62 8.80 -15.54 10.61
N SER A 63 9.98 -16.01 10.94
CA SER A 63 10.26 -16.71 12.19
C SER A 63 11.06 -15.83 13.13
N LYS A 64 10.47 -15.46 14.26
CA LYS A 64 11.16 -14.75 15.36
C LYS A 64 11.15 -15.66 16.61
N GLY A 65 12.22 -16.38 16.83
CA GLY A 65 12.31 -17.36 17.92
C GLY A 65 11.29 -18.49 17.74
N ARG A 66 10.43 -18.70 18.73
CA ARG A 66 9.37 -19.73 18.70
C ARG A 66 8.08 -19.30 18.02
N ARG A 67 7.95 -18.04 17.60
CA ARG A 67 6.74 -17.50 16.98
C ARG A 67 6.91 -17.41 15.47
N ASN A 68 5.94 -17.98 14.75
CA ASN A 68 5.83 -17.85 13.31
C ASN A 68 4.73 -16.83 13.00
N SER A 69 5.02 -15.91 12.11
CA SER A 69 4.06 -14.99 11.54
C SER A 69 4.16 -15.00 10.02
N TYR A 70 3.17 -14.45 9.37
CA TYR A 70 3.05 -14.41 7.93
C TYR A 70 2.75 -12.99 7.48
N GLU A 71 3.23 -12.63 6.31
CA GLU A 71 2.91 -11.35 5.66
C GLU A 71 2.82 -11.54 4.15
N ILE A 72 2.28 -10.55 3.46
CA ILE A 72 2.29 -10.52 1.98
C ILE A 72 3.72 -10.48 1.48
N ALA A 73 4.05 -11.33 0.49
CA ALA A 73 5.43 -11.51 0.04
C ALA A 73 6.00 -10.31 -0.71
N SER A 74 5.15 -9.56 -1.43
CA SER A 74 5.57 -8.43 -2.26
C SER A 74 4.48 -7.39 -2.42
N PRO A 75 4.83 -6.13 -2.78
CA PRO A 75 3.86 -5.12 -3.17
C PRO A 75 2.95 -5.55 -4.33
N ASP A 76 3.47 -6.31 -5.29
CA ASP A 76 2.69 -6.80 -6.42
C ASP A 76 1.63 -7.82 -5.98
N ALA A 77 1.95 -8.70 -5.04
CA ALA A 77 0.98 -9.62 -4.43
C ALA A 77 -0.12 -8.86 -3.65
N ALA A 78 0.24 -7.78 -2.95
CA ALA A 78 -0.74 -6.91 -2.28
C ALA A 78 -1.65 -6.22 -3.30
N GLN A 79 -1.08 -5.68 -4.38
CA GLN A 79 -1.82 -5.00 -5.43
C GLN A 79 -2.78 -5.94 -6.17
N LEU A 80 -2.39 -7.18 -6.41
CA LEU A 80 -3.26 -8.19 -7.00
C LEU A 80 -4.54 -8.38 -6.16
N ILE A 81 -4.41 -8.50 -4.84
CA ILE A 81 -5.57 -8.66 -3.96
C ILE A 81 -6.44 -7.41 -3.93
N GLU A 82 -5.83 -6.22 -3.92
CA GLU A 82 -6.58 -4.97 -4.00
C GLU A 82 -7.38 -4.85 -5.30
N LEU A 83 -6.80 -5.23 -6.42
CA LEU A 83 -7.50 -5.25 -7.71
C LEU A 83 -8.69 -6.22 -7.70
N LEU A 84 -8.50 -7.44 -7.19
CA LEU A 84 -9.58 -8.42 -7.06
C LEU A 84 -10.72 -7.91 -6.17
N GLN A 85 -10.40 -7.27 -5.04
CA GLN A 85 -11.40 -6.66 -4.18
C GLN A 85 -12.16 -5.51 -4.87
N ASN A 86 -11.51 -4.78 -5.76
CA ASN A 86 -12.12 -3.68 -6.50
C ASN A 86 -13.08 -4.17 -7.58
N LEU A 87 -12.80 -5.32 -8.20
CA LEU A 87 -13.71 -5.94 -9.19
C LEU A 87 -15.06 -6.34 -8.57
N GLN A 88 -15.11 -6.59 -7.26
CA GLN A 88 -16.36 -6.93 -6.55
C GLN A 88 -17.23 -5.71 -6.20
N LYS A 89 -16.70 -4.49 -6.33
CA LYS A 89 -17.45 -3.29 -6.00
C LYS A 89 -18.25 -2.82 -7.21
N PRO A 90 -19.54 -2.52 -7.06
CA PRO A 90 -20.27 -1.84 -8.13
C PRO A 90 -19.56 -0.54 -8.47
N ALA A 91 -19.59 -0.16 -9.75
CA ALA A 91 -19.05 1.12 -10.19
C ALA A 91 -19.58 2.26 -9.28
N PRO A 92 -18.72 3.20 -8.84
CA PRO A 92 -19.16 4.25 -7.93
C PRO A 92 -20.33 5.02 -8.58
N ASN A 93 -21.44 5.08 -7.86
CA ASN A 93 -22.56 5.92 -8.28
C ASN A 93 -22.08 7.39 -8.25
N PRO A 94 -22.09 8.13 -9.36
CA PRO A 94 -21.58 9.49 -9.40
C PRO A 94 -22.35 10.46 -8.47
N LYS A 95 -23.51 10.05 -7.96
CA LYS A 95 -24.32 10.82 -7.00
C LYS A 95 -24.09 10.39 -5.53
N SER A 96 -23.22 9.43 -5.27
CA SER A 96 -22.89 9.02 -3.90
C SER A 96 -21.86 9.99 -3.28
N PRO A 97 -22.04 10.44 -2.03
CA PRO A 97 -21.03 11.26 -1.36
C PRO A 97 -19.67 10.54 -1.40
N VAL A 98 -18.60 11.29 -1.67
CA VAL A 98 -17.24 10.76 -1.77
C VAL A 98 -16.96 9.95 -0.51
N LYS A 99 -16.82 8.64 -0.67
CA LYS A 99 -16.56 7.77 0.49
C LYS A 99 -15.24 8.20 1.12
N LYS A 100 -15.20 8.33 2.44
CA LYS A 100 -13.98 8.72 3.20
C LYS A 100 -12.74 7.93 2.77
N ILE A 101 -12.91 6.68 2.34
CA ILE A 101 -11.84 5.82 1.82
C ILE A 101 -11.23 6.33 0.49
N ALA A 102 -11.97 7.07 -0.32
CA ALA A 102 -11.45 7.66 -1.55
C ALA A 102 -10.63 8.92 -1.27
N LEU A 103 -10.90 9.61 -0.15
CA LEU A 103 -10.17 10.82 0.22
C LEU A 103 -8.76 10.50 0.72
N ALA A 104 -8.65 9.60 1.69
CA ALA A 104 -7.34 9.17 2.19
C ALA A 104 -7.42 7.76 2.77
N ARG A 105 -6.48 6.92 2.41
CA ARG A 105 -6.36 5.54 2.88
C ARG A 105 -4.92 5.04 2.80
N THR A 106 -4.69 3.86 3.35
CA THR A 106 -3.48 3.10 3.02
C THR A 106 -3.72 2.20 1.81
N CYS A 107 -2.73 2.11 0.92
CA CYS A 107 -2.56 1.06 -0.07
C CYS A 107 -1.43 0.17 0.44
N TYR A 108 -1.76 -0.99 1.01
CA TYR A 108 -0.81 -1.83 1.74
C TYR A 108 -0.14 -1.06 2.90
N ASP A 109 1.05 -0.48 2.72
CA ASP A 109 1.85 0.20 3.74
C ASP A 109 2.20 1.67 3.42
N HIS A 110 1.58 2.25 2.41
CA HIS A 110 1.82 3.63 1.99
C HIS A 110 0.51 4.39 1.73
N LEU A 111 0.59 5.71 1.59
CA LEU A 111 -0.58 6.58 1.42
C LEU A 111 -1.19 6.48 0.03
N ALA A 112 -2.50 6.45 -0.05
CA ALA A 112 -3.30 6.37 -1.26
C ALA A 112 -4.59 7.22 -1.16
N GLY A 113 -5.43 7.14 -2.19
CA GLY A 113 -6.60 8.00 -2.34
C GLY A 113 -6.19 9.40 -2.79
N LYS A 114 -7.12 10.33 -2.75
CA LYS A 114 -6.87 11.71 -3.14
C LYS A 114 -5.67 12.33 -2.41
N LEU A 115 -5.49 12.03 -1.12
CA LEU A 115 -4.34 12.52 -0.34
C LEU A 115 -3.02 11.99 -0.90
N GLY A 116 -2.89 10.67 -1.09
CA GLY A 116 -1.67 10.04 -1.61
C GLY A 116 -1.31 10.54 -3.02
N VAL A 117 -2.31 10.67 -3.89
CA VAL A 117 -2.14 11.23 -5.25
C VAL A 117 -1.73 12.70 -5.21
N SER A 118 -2.34 13.50 -4.31
CA SER A 118 -2.00 14.92 -4.19
C SER A 118 -0.57 15.12 -3.68
N ILE A 119 -0.14 14.32 -2.69
CA ILE A 119 1.24 14.34 -2.20
C ILE A 119 2.21 13.96 -3.34
N PHE A 120 1.93 12.90 -4.09
CA PHE A 120 2.75 12.48 -5.23
C PHE A 120 2.93 13.60 -6.25
N ASN A 121 1.84 14.23 -6.68
CA ASN A 121 1.88 15.33 -7.64
C ASN A 121 2.69 16.53 -7.10
N SER A 122 2.52 16.87 -5.82
CA SER A 122 3.29 17.97 -5.21
C SER A 122 4.78 17.64 -5.11
N LEU A 123 5.15 16.39 -4.83
CA LEU A 123 6.55 15.94 -4.83
C LEU A 123 7.17 16.03 -6.22
N VAL A 124 6.42 15.67 -7.27
CA VAL A 124 6.86 15.83 -8.68
C VAL A 124 7.03 17.31 -9.02
N ASN A 125 6.03 18.14 -8.72
CA ASN A 125 6.05 19.57 -9.02
C ASN A 125 7.20 20.33 -8.32
N GLN A 126 7.63 19.84 -7.16
CA GLN A 126 8.77 20.39 -6.41
C GLN A 126 10.11 19.73 -6.74
N GLU A 127 10.14 18.88 -7.77
CA GLU A 127 11.35 18.16 -8.14
C GLU A 127 11.98 17.36 -6.98
N ALA A 128 11.16 16.93 -6.02
CA ALA A 128 11.59 16.00 -4.98
C ALA A 128 11.64 14.55 -5.51
N ILE A 129 10.77 14.23 -6.46
CA ILE A 129 10.82 12.98 -7.23
C ILE A 129 10.70 13.30 -8.73
N ILE A 130 11.29 12.43 -9.56
CA ILE A 130 11.23 12.52 -11.02
C ILE A 130 10.30 11.42 -11.51
N TYR A 131 9.25 11.83 -12.22
CA TYR A 131 8.29 10.94 -12.86
C TYR A 131 7.93 11.46 -14.26
N ASN A 132 8.57 10.87 -15.29
CA ASN A 132 8.52 11.36 -16.67
C ASN A 132 7.55 10.57 -17.58
N GLN A 133 6.46 10.01 -17.02
CA GLN A 133 5.61 9.14 -17.80
C GLN A 133 4.20 9.71 -18.00
N PRO A 134 3.55 9.42 -19.15
CA PRO A 134 2.14 9.73 -19.34
C PRO A 134 1.30 8.95 -18.33
N ILE A 135 0.30 9.61 -17.79
CA ILE A 135 -0.53 9.18 -16.64
C ILE A 135 -1.40 7.95 -16.97
N ILE A 136 -1.47 7.49 -18.24
CA ILE A 136 -2.48 6.55 -18.71
C ILE A 136 -1.86 5.41 -19.54
N ASP A 137 -1.08 4.54 -18.90
CA ASP A 137 -0.76 3.25 -19.51
C ASP A 137 -0.96 2.13 -18.48
N PRO A 138 -1.94 1.22 -18.68
CA PRO A 138 -2.20 0.10 -17.77
C PRO A 138 -1.00 -0.83 -17.55
N ALA A 139 -0.03 -0.83 -18.47
CA ALA A 139 1.22 -1.60 -18.33
C ALA A 139 2.20 -1.00 -17.31
N TYR A 140 1.88 0.15 -16.71
CA TYR A 140 2.79 0.92 -15.86
C TYR A 140 2.49 0.87 -14.35
N PHE A 141 1.89 -0.21 -13.87
CA PHE A 141 1.44 -0.37 -12.48
C PHE A 141 2.53 -0.29 -11.39
N SER A 142 3.80 -0.23 -11.71
CA SER A 142 4.87 -0.12 -10.71
C SER A 142 6.18 0.41 -11.29
N LYS A 143 6.12 1.52 -12.05
CA LYS A 143 7.35 2.13 -12.56
C LYS A 143 8.16 2.75 -11.44
N GLU A 144 9.44 2.46 -11.48
CA GLU A 144 10.42 3.11 -10.62
C GLU A 144 10.40 4.62 -10.87
N ILE A 145 10.49 5.36 -9.80
CA ILE A 145 10.70 6.80 -9.79
C ILE A 145 12.12 7.08 -9.30
N SER A 146 12.70 8.17 -9.76
CA SER A 146 14.01 8.62 -9.30
C SER A 146 13.85 9.77 -8.31
N LEU A 147 14.83 9.93 -7.43
CA LEU A 147 14.93 11.10 -6.57
C LEU A 147 15.31 12.33 -7.40
N GLY A 148 14.64 13.44 -7.13
CA GLY A 148 14.90 14.71 -7.76
C GLY A 148 15.91 15.57 -7.00
N ILE A 149 16.24 16.72 -7.53
CA ILE A 149 17.26 17.62 -6.96
C ILE A 149 16.87 18.12 -5.56
N ASN A 150 15.59 18.23 -5.27
CA ASN A 150 15.07 18.71 -3.98
C ASN A 150 14.69 17.57 -3.02
N ALA A 151 15.02 16.29 -3.36
CA ALA A 151 14.63 15.13 -2.57
C ALA A 151 15.08 15.22 -1.11
N GLU A 152 16.39 15.40 -0.90
CA GLU A 152 16.98 15.40 0.46
C GLU A 152 16.29 16.43 1.37
N LYS A 153 16.15 17.66 0.89
CA LYS A 153 15.50 18.75 1.63
C LYS A 153 14.04 18.43 1.93
N THR A 154 13.30 17.95 0.92
CA THR A 154 11.86 17.73 1.03
C THR A 154 11.54 16.54 1.96
N PHE A 155 12.22 15.40 1.77
CA PHE A 155 11.97 14.21 2.59
C PHE A 155 12.45 14.40 4.03
N LYS A 156 13.56 15.14 4.26
CA LYS A 156 13.98 15.54 5.59
C LYS A 156 12.92 16.39 6.30
N ALA A 157 12.24 17.29 5.60
CA ALA A 157 11.15 18.08 6.16
C ALA A 157 9.92 17.21 6.51
N PHE A 158 9.70 16.08 5.82
CA PHE A 158 8.74 15.04 6.24
C PHE A 158 9.21 14.25 7.48
N GLY A 159 10.45 14.40 7.92
CA GLY A 159 11.07 13.58 8.97
C GLY A 159 11.60 12.25 8.43
N VAL A 160 11.85 12.15 7.13
CA VAL A 160 12.39 10.96 6.47
C VAL A 160 13.86 11.20 6.13
N ASP A 161 14.73 10.37 6.69
CA ASP A 161 16.13 10.28 6.30
C ASP A 161 16.27 9.27 5.16
N LEU A 162 16.57 9.76 3.95
CA LEU A 162 16.69 8.93 2.75
C LEU A 162 17.83 7.90 2.85
N SER A 163 18.89 8.22 3.60
CA SER A 163 20.03 7.34 3.79
C SER A 163 19.73 6.15 4.71
N SER A 164 18.74 6.30 5.58
CA SER A 164 18.33 5.26 6.55
C SER A 164 17.31 4.26 5.98
N ILE A 165 16.78 4.49 4.78
CA ILE A 165 15.76 3.63 4.19
C ILE A 165 16.39 2.33 3.69
N ASP A 166 16.16 1.24 4.42
CA ASP A 166 16.45 -0.11 3.95
C ASP A 166 15.28 -0.65 3.11
N ALA A 167 15.48 -0.72 1.81
CA ALA A 167 14.49 -1.30 0.90
C ALA A 167 14.45 -2.85 0.98
N GLY A 168 15.53 -3.50 1.46
CA GLY A 168 15.63 -4.96 1.46
C GLY A 168 15.39 -5.54 0.07
N HIS A 169 14.39 -6.44 -0.05
CA HIS A 169 13.97 -7.01 -1.33
C HIS A 169 12.86 -6.20 -2.04
N ARG A 170 12.51 -5.02 -1.53
CA ARG A 170 11.44 -4.18 -2.06
C ARG A 170 12.00 -3.16 -3.04
N LYS A 171 11.15 -2.65 -3.94
CA LYS A 171 11.48 -1.45 -4.70
C LYS A 171 11.68 -0.28 -3.75
N TYR A 172 12.72 0.52 -3.98
CA TYR A 172 12.97 1.71 -3.16
C TYR A 172 11.81 2.71 -3.26
N ALA A 173 11.43 3.06 -4.48
CA ALA A 173 10.29 3.94 -4.75
C ALA A 173 9.67 3.61 -6.10
N TYR A 174 8.35 3.67 -6.21
CA TYR A 174 7.64 3.48 -7.47
C TYR A 174 6.30 4.22 -7.48
N ALA A 175 5.82 4.51 -8.69
CA ALA A 175 4.50 5.05 -8.92
C ALA A 175 3.47 3.91 -8.84
N CYS A 176 2.66 3.90 -7.79
CA CYS A 176 1.58 2.95 -7.58
C CYS A 176 0.26 3.57 -8.09
N LEU A 177 -0.47 2.89 -8.98
CA LEU A 177 -1.72 3.43 -9.52
C LEU A 177 -2.84 3.37 -8.49
N ASP A 178 -3.42 4.53 -8.19
CA ASP A 178 -4.60 4.62 -7.33
C ASP A 178 -5.86 4.15 -8.06
N TRP A 179 -6.60 3.21 -7.47
CA TRP A 179 -7.78 2.65 -8.09
C TRP A 179 -8.99 3.60 -8.09
N THR A 180 -9.05 4.58 -7.16
CA THR A 180 -10.13 5.58 -7.11
C THR A 180 -9.83 6.77 -8.00
N GLU A 181 -8.62 7.30 -7.92
CA GLU A 181 -8.20 8.52 -8.62
C GLU A 181 -7.70 8.24 -10.04
N LYS A 182 -7.35 6.97 -10.35
CA LYS A 182 -6.71 6.57 -11.63
C LYS A 182 -5.42 7.35 -11.93
N LYS A 183 -4.70 7.72 -10.88
CA LYS A 183 -3.47 8.51 -10.90
C LYS A 183 -2.44 7.88 -9.97
N PRO A 184 -1.14 8.14 -10.17
CA PRO A 184 -0.10 7.55 -9.33
C PRO A 184 -0.06 8.17 -7.93
N HIS A 185 0.35 7.34 -6.97
CA HIS A 185 0.77 7.73 -5.62
C HIS A 185 2.08 7.02 -5.27
N LEU A 186 2.79 7.52 -4.25
CA LEU A 186 4.13 7.06 -3.88
C LEU A 186 4.08 5.71 -3.16
N GLY A 187 4.63 4.68 -3.79
CA GLY A 187 4.81 3.34 -3.22
C GLY A 187 6.29 3.01 -2.94
N GLY A 188 6.53 1.79 -2.47
CA GLY A 188 7.86 1.29 -2.13
C GLY A 188 8.30 1.64 -0.70
N ALA A 189 9.58 1.39 -0.41
CA ALA A 189 10.15 1.68 0.90
C ALA A 189 10.05 3.17 1.26
N LEU A 190 10.25 4.06 0.27
CA LEU A 190 10.10 5.50 0.45
C LEU A 190 8.66 5.91 0.76
N GLY A 191 7.66 5.33 0.06
CA GLY A 191 6.25 5.57 0.34
C GLY A 191 5.85 5.14 1.75
N ALA A 192 6.35 3.98 2.20
CA ALA A 192 6.17 3.50 3.56
C ALA A 192 6.84 4.42 4.58
N ALA A 193 8.07 4.88 4.33
CA ALA A 193 8.78 5.80 5.21
C ALA A 193 8.02 7.12 5.40
N VAL A 194 7.48 7.70 4.33
CA VAL A 194 6.63 8.90 4.40
C VAL A 194 5.36 8.65 5.23
N TYR A 195 4.68 7.52 5.01
CA TYR A 195 3.51 7.15 5.80
C TYR A 195 3.82 7.02 7.30
N HIS A 196 4.92 6.35 7.65
CA HIS A 196 5.35 6.19 9.04
C HIS A 196 5.70 7.53 9.67
N ALA A 197 6.51 8.36 9.00
CA ALA A 197 6.88 9.69 9.49
C ALA A 197 5.65 10.58 9.74
N MET A 198 4.67 10.60 8.83
CA MET A 198 3.42 11.34 9.02
C MET A 198 2.57 10.79 10.17
N THR A 199 2.64 9.49 10.43
CA THR A 199 1.93 8.86 11.55
C THR A 199 2.59 9.22 12.89
N GLU A 200 3.91 9.12 12.99
CA GLU A 200 4.70 9.46 14.17
C GLU A 200 4.55 10.93 14.56
N GLN A 201 4.53 11.82 13.58
CA GLN A 201 4.30 13.26 13.80
C GLN A 201 2.84 13.61 14.04
N LYS A 202 1.94 12.61 14.07
CA LYS A 202 0.49 12.79 14.27
C LYS A 202 -0.15 13.71 13.22
N TRP A 203 0.40 13.76 12.03
CA TRP A 203 -0.20 14.49 10.90
C TRP A 203 -1.37 13.74 10.28
N ILE A 204 -1.39 12.43 10.47
CA ILE A 204 -2.48 11.54 10.07
C ILE A 204 -2.87 10.62 11.23
N THR A 205 -4.14 10.18 11.22
CA THR A 205 -4.66 9.18 12.13
C THR A 205 -5.31 8.04 11.34
N ARG A 206 -5.10 6.80 11.77
CA ARG A 206 -5.69 5.60 11.17
C ARG A 206 -6.97 5.23 11.93
N HIS A 207 -8.02 4.89 11.21
CA HIS A 207 -9.23 4.31 11.78
C HIS A 207 -9.08 2.79 11.92
N GLU A 208 -9.48 2.23 13.07
CA GLU A 208 -9.24 0.82 13.41
C GLU A 208 -9.90 -0.16 12.45
N GLU A 209 -11.09 0.12 11.99
CA GLU A 209 -11.90 -0.84 11.19
C GLU A 209 -11.62 -0.82 9.69
N LYS A 210 -10.90 0.16 9.16
CA LYS A 210 -10.74 0.33 7.71
C LYS A 210 -9.38 0.99 7.42
N ARG A 211 -8.85 0.74 6.24
CA ARG A 211 -7.67 1.44 5.73
C ARG A 211 -7.86 2.97 5.58
N VAL A 212 -8.92 3.51 6.14
CA VAL A 212 -9.24 4.94 6.11
C VAL A 212 -8.29 5.71 7.00
N ILE A 213 -7.79 6.81 6.46
CA ILE A 213 -6.92 7.76 7.14
C ILE A 213 -7.64 9.10 7.23
N SER A 214 -7.49 9.77 8.35
CA SER A 214 -7.86 11.18 8.52
C SER A 214 -6.60 12.01 8.63
N ILE A 215 -6.56 13.14 7.92
CA ILE A 215 -5.51 14.15 8.09
C ILE A 215 -5.89 15.09 9.23
N THR A 216 -4.93 15.37 10.12
CA THR A 216 -5.10 16.33 11.21
C THR A 216 -4.87 17.76 10.74
N ASP A 217 -5.24 18.75 11.54
CA ASP A 217 -4.97 20.15 11.20
C ASP A 217 -3.47 20.47 11.23
N SER A 218 -2.69 19.80 12.10
CA SER A 218 -1.22 19.88 12.05
C SER A 218 -0.68 19.27 10.75
N GLY A 219 -1.23 18.15 10.29
CA GLY A 219 -0.87 17.55 9.00
C GLY A 219 -1.18 18.43 7.81
N LYS A 220 -2.34 19.11 7.79
CA LYS A 220 -2.69 20.07 6.72
C LYS A 220 -1.68 21.22 6.66
N ARG A 221 -1.33 21.80 7.84
CA ARG A 221 -0.31 22.87 7.91
C ARG A 221 1.05 22.38 7.41
N ALA A 222 1.51 21.24 7.88
CA ALA A 222 2.78 20.67 7.47
C ALA A 222 2.83 20.41 5.95
N LEU A 223 1.79 19.83 5.35
CA LEU A 223 1.74 19.61 3.90
C LEU A 223 1.74 20.92 3.11
N LYS A 224 1.09 21.96 3.64
CA LYS A 224 1.14 23.30 3.03
C LYS A 224 2.55 23.88 3.05
N GLU A 225 3.24 23.78 4.18
CA GLU A 225 4.61 24.31 4.36
C GLU A 225 5.65 23.54 3.56
N ILE A 226 5.60 22.20 3.60
CA ILE A 226 6.64 21.33 3.01
C ILE A 226 6.50 21.23 1.50
N ILE A 227 5.28 20.98 1.01
CA ILE A 227 5.05 20.67 -0.41
C ILE A 227 4.00 21.59 -1.06
N ASN A 228 3.69 22.72 -0.44
CA ASN A 228 2.69 23.68 -0.91
C ASN A 228 1.34 23.04 -1.27
N LEU A 229 0.90 22.04 -0.50
CA LEU A 229 -0.33 21.31 -0.73
C LEU A 229 -1.45 21.79 0.21
N ASP A 230 -2.46 22.45 -0.36
CA ASP A 230 -3.72 22.72 0.32
C ASP A 230 -4.66 21.53 0.16
N PHE A 231 -4.71 20.67 1.19
CA PHE A 231 -5.62 19.53 1.17
C PHE A 231 -6.94 19.88 1.84
N ILE A 232 -7.91 20.33 1.01
CA ILE A 232 -9.26 20.67 1.47
C ILE A 232 -10.15 19.43 1.27
N VAL A 233 -10.70 18.94 2.36
CA VAL A 233 -11.77 17.94 2.35
C VAL A 233 -13.09 18.68 2.33
N ASN A 234 -13.69 18.85 1.15
CA ASN A 234 -15.08 19.30 1.09
C ASN A 234 -15.95 18.20 1.73
N GLN A 235 -16.60 18.54 2.83
CA GLN A 235 -17.50 17.67 3.59
C GLN A 235 -18.77 17.35 2.79
#